data_d64857aab9233d6ce4d8da920f7bd5c7
#
_entry.id   d64857aab9233d6ce4d8da920f7bd5c7
#
_cell.length_a   1.000
_cell.length_b   1.000
_cell.length_c   1.000
_cell.angle_alpha   90.00
_cell.angle_beta   90.00
_cell.angle_gamma   90.00
#
_symmetry.space_group_name_H-M   'P 1'
#
loop_
_entity.id
_entity.type
_entity.pdbx_description
1 polymer ?
#
loop_
_entity_poly.entity_id
_entity_poly.type
_entity_poly.pdbx_seq_one_letter_code
_entity_poly.pdbx_strand_id
1 'polypeptide(L)'
;MKDTMKKILLRLTSFAVMGLSMTQVHAEEVPFLKNSAILGSLLSYGFAAINKDNFQACTPNRKASIQTGSDEELSSVSLGFSVSDCALKPAAQPMGLQFVISPTVIASGWSSNSGPGARSLTELTLVPKVQYVLPYGSLRWDVTVGVGISLLSKSSVGSRIKSTNFQFSDEIGFGVSDAADKLRIGFTYRHISNLGISVPNNGVDFRGLTLTYKL
;
A
#
# COMPACT_ATOMS: atom_id res chain seq x y z
N MET A 1 25.39 -10.46 15.74
CA MET A 1 23.91 -10.45 15.67
C MET A 1 23.26 -9.21 16.30
N LYS A 2 23.61 -8.81 17.52
CA LYS A 2 23.07 -7.59 18.20
C LYS A 2 23.35 -6.27 17.45
N ASP A 3 24.54 -6.09 16.87
CA ASP A 3 24.90 -4.86 16.15
C ASP A 3 24.20 -4.69 14.80
N THR A 4 23.95 -5.79 14.11
CA THR A 4 23.21 -5.78 12.84
C THR A 4 21.75 -5.39 13.08
N MET A 5 21.14 -5.92 14.15
CA MET A 5 19.78 -5.57 14.56
C MET A 5 19.64 -4.10 14.97
N LYS A 6 20.61 -3.53 15.71
CA LYS A 6 20.61 -2.10 16.05
C LYS A 6 20.68 -1.21 14.81
N LYS A 7 21.47 -1.57 13.80
CA LYS A 7 21.56 -0.82 12.54
C LYS A 7 20.27 -0.89 11.71
N ILE A 8 19.58 -2.04 11.72
CA ILE A 8 18.28 -2.21 11.05
C ILE A 8 17.20 -1.41 11.81
N LEU A 9 17.18 -1.50 13.13
CA LEU A 9 16.22 -0.77 13.95
C LEU A 9 16.41 0.76 13.83
N LEU A 10 17.65 1.25 13.80
CA LEU A 10 17.95 2.67 13.62
C LEU A 10 17.50 3.19 12.22
N ARG A 11 17.61 2.35 11.21
CA ARG A 11 17.12 2.68 9.86
C ARG A 11 15.59 2.66 9.76
N LEU A 12 14.93 1.70 10.40
CA LEU A 12 13.46 1.62 10.43
C LEU A 12 12.82 2.71 11.29
N THR A 13 13.45 3.10 12.43
CA THR A 13 12.97 4.24 13.23
C THR A 13 13.15 5.56 12.49
N SER A 14 14.20 5.73 11.70
CA SER A 14 14.35 6.91 10.82
C SER A 14 13.23 6.99 9.77
N PHE A 15 12.78 5.87 9.23
CA PHE A 15 11.62 5.82 8.32
C PHE A 15 10.29 6.07 9.04
N ALA A 16 10.10 5.55 10.25
CA ALA A 16 8.88 5.78 11.03
C ALA A 16 8.76 7.23 11.52
N VAL A 17 9.87 7.87 11.93
CA VAL A 17 9.91 9.29 12.31
C VAL A 17 9.63 10.19 11.10
N MET A 18 10.10 9.83 9.89
CA MET A 18 9.71 10.54 8.66
C MET A 18 8.20 10.43 8.38
N GLY A 19 7.56 9.29 8.68
CA GLY A 19 6.11 9.11 8.50
C GLY A 19 5.27 9.99 9.43
N LEU A 20 5.72 10.21 10.66
CA LEU A 20 4.98 10.99 11.67
C LEU A 20 5.11 12.52 11.48
N SER A 21 6.19 12.99 10.88
CA SER A 21 6.36 14.41 10.58
C SER A 21 5.61 14.90 9.33
N MET A 22 5.01 13.99 8.55
CA MET A 22 4.31 14.31 7.31
C MET A 22 2.86 14.75 7.48
N THR A 23 2.32 14.80 8.70
CA THR A 23 0.93 15.21 8.94
C THR A 23 0.68 16.74 8.79
N GLN A 24 1.71 17.55 8.53
CA GLN A 24 1.60 18.99 8.36
C GLN A 24 2.23 19.54 7.07
N VAL A 25 2.61 18.68 6.12
CA VAL A 25 3.14 19.19 4.84
C VAL A 25 1.96 19.54 3.93
N HIS A 26 1.83 20.83 3.61
CA HIS A 26 0.99 21.32 2.52
C HIS A 26 1.24 20.49 1.25
N ALA A 27 0.18 20.26 0.54
CA ALA A 27 -0.01 19.35 -0.59
C ALA A 27 0.85 19.65 -1.85
N GLU A 28 2.15 19.71 -1.73
CA GLU A 28 3.01 19.40 -2.86
C GLU A 28 3.01 17.87 -3.06
N GLU A 29 2.86 17.42 -4.30
CA GLU A 29 3.08 16.02 -4.67
C GLU A 29 4.32 15.55 -3.93
N VAL A 30 4.24 14.45 -3.19
CA VAL A 30 5.43 13.87 -2.54
C VAL A 30 6.05 12.87 -3.52
N PRO A 31 6.88 13.37 -4.47
CA PRO A 31 7.43 12.54 -5.56
C PRO A 31 8.20 11.34 -4.99
N PHE A 32 8.74 11.52 -3.77
CA PHE A 32 9.47 10.48 -3.06
C PHE A 32 8.58 9.27 -2.72
N LEU A 33 7.39 9.47 -2.15
CA LEU A 33 6.51 8.34 -1.77
C LEU A 33 5.96 7.64 -3.00
N LYS A 34 5.55 8.38 -4.03
CA LYS A 34 5.10 7.84 -5.30
C LYS A 34 6.19 6.98 -5.97
N ASN A 35 7.38 7.55 -6.14
CA ASN A 35 8.49 6.85 -6.77
C ASN A 35 8.93 5.64 -5.93
N SER A 36 8.90 5.75 -4.59
CA SER A 36 9.22 4.65 -3.69
C SER A 36 8.18 3.53 -3.76
N ALA A 37 6.89 3.85 -3.92
CA ALA A 37 5.84 2.86 -4.09
C ALA A 37 6.04 2.07 -5.39
N ILE A 38 6.25 2.76 -6.52
CA ILE A 38 6.45 2.14 -7.83
C ILE A 38 7.75 1.32 -7.84
N LEU A 39 8.88 1.95 -7.52
CA LEU A 39 10.19 1.29 -7.55
C LEU A 39 10.26 0.13 -6.55
N GLY A 40 9.78 0.33 -5.33
CA GLY A 40 9.73 -0.70 -4.30
C GLY A 40 8.90 -1.91 -4.74
N SER A 41 7.76 -1.68 -5.40
CA SER A 41 6.91 -2.76 -5.92
C SER A 41 7.58 -3.51 -7.07
N LEU A 42 8.15 -2.79 -8.05
CA LEU A 42 8.85 -3.42 -9.18
C LEU A 42 10.04 -4.26 -8.72
N LEU A 43 10.86 -3.74 -7.80
CA LEU A 43 11.98 -4.49 -7.20
C LEU A 43 11.47 -5.72 -6.44
N SER A 44 10.37 -5.59 -5.69
CA SER A 44 9.76 -6.69 -4.94
C SER A 44 9.23 -7.79 -5.85
N TYR A 45 8.55 -7.43 -6.93
CA TYR A 45 8.05 -8.40 -7.90
C TYR A 45 9.19 -9.05 -8.70
N GLY A 46 10.23 -8.28 -9.07
CA GLY A 46 11.44 -8.83 -9.68
C GLY A 46 12.14 -9.82 -8.76
N PHE A 47 12.31 -9.48 -7.48
CA PHE A 47 12.85 -10.38 -6.47
C PHE A 47 11.99 -11.65 -6.31
N ALA A 48 10.66 -11.52 -6.28
CA ALA A 48 9.74 -12.65 -6.20
C ALA A 48 9.85 -13.56 -7.43
N ALA A 49 9.94 -12.99 -8.63
CA ALA A 49 10.08 -13.76 -9.87
C ALA A 49 11.38 -14.58 -9.92
N ILE A 50 12.50 -13.98 -9.49
CA ILE A 50 13.79 -14.68 -9.41
C ILE A 50 13.76 -15.80 -8.37
N ASN A 51 13.02 -15.63 -7.28
CA ASN A 51 12.93 -16.56 -6.17
C ASN A 51 11.66 -17.43 -6.20
N LYS A 52 10.99 -17.57 -7.35
CA LYS A 52 9.71 -18.29 -7.46
C LYS A 52 9.71 -19.69 -6.85
N ASP A 53 10.79 -20.45 -7.00
CA ASP A 53 10.93 -21.81 -6.49
C ASP A 53 11.18 -21.88 -4.97
N ASN A 54 11.44 -20.73 -4.36
CA ASN A 54 11.66 -20.58 -2.93
C ASN A 54 10.39 -20.16 -2.17
N PHE A 55 9.27 -19.94 -2.84
CA PHE A 55 8.01 -19.75 -2.14
C PHE A 55 7.51 -21.05 -1.51
N GLN A 56 6.91 -20.91 -0.35
CA GLN A 56 6.09 -21.96 0.25
C GLN A 56 4.75 -21.99 -0.51
N ALA A 57 4.03 -23.11 -0.41
CA ALA A 57 2.66 -23.15 -0.87
C ALA A 57 1.86 -22.01 -0.20
N CYS A 58 1.06 -21.29 -1.00
CA CYS A 58 0.23 -20.23 -0.46
C CYS A 58 -0.72 -20.79 0.59
N THR A 59 -0.72 -20.21 1.77
CA THR A 59 -1.58 -20.65 2.87
C THR A 59 -2.85 -19.80 2.90
N PRO A 60 -4.03 -20.40 3.15
CA PRO A 60 -5.24 -19.63 3.40
C PRO A 60 -5.01 -18.65 4.57
N ASN A 61 -5.12 -17.37 4.30
CA ASN A 61 -5.02 -16.33 5.29
C ASN A 61 -5.97 -15.19 4.91
N ARG A 62 -7.21 -15.30 5.42
CA ARG A 62 -8.24 -14.33 5.11
C ARG A 62 -8.06 -13.09 5.98
N LYS A 63 -7.92 -11.94 5.32
CA LYS A 63 -7.80 -10.66 6.01
C LYS A 63 -8.80 -9.68 5.42
N ALA A 64 -9.47 -8.93 6.28
CA ALA A 64 -10.26 -7.78 5.90
C ALA A 64 -9.57 -6.50 6.39
N SER A 65 -9.63 -5.44 5.60
CA SER A 65 -9.09 -4.15 6.00
C SER A 65 -10.05 -3.02 5.71
N ILE A 66 -10.03 -2.01 6.56
CA ILE A 66 -10.61 -0.71 6.29
C ILE A 66 -9.47 0.32 6.21
N GLN A 67 -9.54 1.17 5.20
CA GLN A 67 -8.56 2.23 4.99
C GLN A 67 -9.30 3.54 4.77
N THR A 68 -8.87 4.59 5.45
CA THR A 68 -9.26 5.97 5.16
C THR A 68 -8.15 6.63 4.37
N GLY A 69 -8.49 7.59 3.53
CA GLY A 69 -7.51 8.37 2.79
C GLY A 69 -8.01 9.78 2.52
N SER A 70 -7.09 10.73 2.50
CA SER A 70 -7.37 12.09 2.09
C SER A 70 -6.30 12.60 1.14
N ASP A 71 -6.72 13.36 0.17
CA ASP A 71 -5.94 14.23 -0.72
C ASP A 71 -6.46 15.67 -0.48
N GLU A 72 -5.95 16.68 -1.16
CA GLU A 72 -6.30 18.09 -0.96
C GLU A 72 -7.81 18.37 -0.91
N GLU A 73 -8.57 17.81 -1.85
CA GLU A 73 -10.01 18.02 -2.00
C GLU A 73 -10.84 16.74 -1.96
N LEU A 74 -10.16 15.60 -1.93
CA LEU A 74 -10.81 14.30 -1.96
C LEU A 74 -10.63 13.57 -0.64
N SER A 75 -11.64 12.82 -0.27
CA SER A 75 -11.56 11.81 0.77
C SER A 75 -11.97 10.44 0.23
N SER A 76 -11.40 9.39 0.80
CA SER A 76 -11.71 8.01 0.43
C SER A 76 -11.92 7.14 1.66
N VAL A 77 -12.84 6.18 1.52
CA VAL A 77 -12.97 5.05 2.43
C VAL A 77 -12.90 3.78 1.59
N SER A 78 -12.06 2.85 1.98
CA SER A 78 -11.82 1.62 1.25
C SER A 78 -12.00 0.40 2.13
N LEU A 79 -12.51 -0.68 1.54
CA LEU A 79 -12.58 -2.00 2.13
C LEU A 79 -11.66 -2.93 1.30
N GLY A 80 -10.69 -3.55 1.95
CA GLY A 80 -9.78 -4.49 1.32
C GLY A 80 -10.04 -5.92 1.82
N PHE A 81 -9.78 -6.88 0.94
CA PHE A 81 -9.91 -8.29 1.25
C PHE A 81 -8.81 -9.11 0.57
N SER A 82 -8.12 -9.95 1.34
CA SER A 82 -7.18 -10.95 0.83
C SER A 82 -7.57 -12.35 1.33
N VAL A 83 -7.25 -13.39 0.55
CA VAL A 83 -7.65 -14.77 0.85
C VAL A 83 -6.48 -15.68 1.22
N SER A 84 -5.27 -15.30 0.84
CA SER A 84 -4.08 -16.12 1.03
C SER A 84 -2.82 -15.30 1.14
N ASP A 85 -1.83 -15.86 1.80
CA ASP A 85 -0.47 -15.36 1.86
C ASP A 85 0.50 -16.37 1.25
N CYS A 86 1.38 -15.90 0.37
CA CYS A 86 2.46 -16.68 -0.24
C CYS A 86 3.79 -16.16 0.34
N ALA A 87 4.41 -16.92 1.22
CA ALA A 87 5.64 -16.52 1.91
C ALA A 87 6.88 -17.19 1.32
N LEU A 88 8.02 -16.48 1.33
CA LEU A 88 9.31 -17.10 1.04
C LEU A 88 9.75 -18.00 2.19
N LYS A 89 10.43 -19.10 1.84
CA LYS A 89 11.12 -19.98 2.80
C LYS A 89 12.14 -19.16 3.61
N PRO A 90 12.34 -19.44 4.89
CA PRO A 90 13.25 -18.67 5.74
C PRO A 90 14.65 -18.48 5.17
N ALA A 91 15.21 -19.50 4.52
CA ALA A 91 16.54 -19.46 3.92
C ALA A 91 16.67 -18.48 2.73
N ALA A 92 15.56 -18.12 2.09
CA ALA A 92 15.52 -17.21 0.95
C ALA A 92 15.07 -15.78 1.32
N GLN A 93 14.78 -15.52 2.60
CA GLN A 93 14.29 -14.23 3.06
C GLN A 93 15.39 -13.16 2.99
N PRO A 94 15.10 -11.98 2.37
CA PRO A 94 16.07 -10.91 2.25
C PRO A 94 16.38 -10.33 3.63
N MET A 95 17.65 -10.27 4.00
CA MET A 95 18.14 -9.69 5.27
C MET A 95 17.43 -10.22 6.53
N GLY A 96 16.88 -11.44 6.49
CA GLY A 96 16.13 -12.03 7.60
C GLY A 96 14.73 -11.43 7.81
N LEU A 97 14.23 -10.62 6.87
CA LEU A 97 12.86 -10.12 6.88
C LEU A 97 11.93 -11.17 6.27
N GLN A 98 10.79 -11.41 6.90
CA GLN A 98 9.76 -12.23 6.28
C GLN A 98 9.21 -11.50 5.05
N PHE A 99 9.18 -12.19 3.92
CA PHE A 99 8.66 -11.68 2.66
C PHE A 99 7.37 -12.41 2.32
N VAL A 100 6.28 -11.68 2.20
CA VAL A 100 4.93 -12.23 2.00
C VAL A 100 4.25 -11.49 0.86
N ILE A 101 3.62 -12.22 -0.06
CA ILE A 101 2.74 -11.67 -1.11
C ILE A 101 1.30 -12.03 -0.78
N SER A 102 0.42 -11.02 -0.77
CA SER A 102 -1.01 -11.17 -0.51
C SER A 102 -1.82 -10.56 -1.65
N PRO A 103 -2.39 -11.35 -2.56
CA PRO A 103 -3.35 -10.85 -3.53
C PRO A 103 -4.53 -10.20 -2.82
N THR A 104 -4.77 -8.91 -3.09
CA THR A 104 -5.76 -8.12 -2.39
C THR A 104 -6.71 -7.43 -3.37
N VAL A 105 -8.00 -7.53 -3.10
CA VAL A 105 -9.05 -6.75 -3.77
C VAL A 105 -9.46 -5.61 -2.85
N ILE A 106 -9.58 -4.40 -3.38
CA ILE A 106 -9.97 -3.19 -2.64
C ILE A 106 -11.16 -2.56 -3.34
N ALA A 107 -12.24 -2.33 -2.62
CA ALA A 107 -13.37 -1.51 -3.05
C ALA A 107 -13.34 -0.18 -2.31
N SER A 108 -13.36 0.94 -3.03
CA SER A 108 -13.25 2.28 -2.46
C SER A 108 -14.42 3.17 -2.88
N GLY A 109 -14.87 4.01 -1.96
CA GLY A 109 -15.71 5.17 -2.26
C GLY A 109 -14.89 6.45 -2.10
N TRP A 110 -14.92 7.31 -3.11
CA TRP A 110 -14.29 8.63 -3.07
C TRP A 110 -15.36 9.71 -3.02
N SER A 111 -15.09 10.78 -2.32
CA SER A 111 -15.96 11.95 -2.24
C SER A 111 -15.18 13.25 -2.37
N SER A 112 -15.81 14.28 -2.96
CA SER A 112 -15.31 15.64 -3.07
C SER A 112 -16.36 16.64 -2.62
N ASN A 113 -15.91 17.68 -1.95
CA ASN A 113 -16.74 18.81 -1.54
C ASN A 113 -16.65 19.99 -2.53
N SER A 114 -15.77 19.94 -3.53
CA SER A 114 -15.46 21.03 -4.45
C SER A 114 -15.28 20.54 -5.89
N GLY A 115 -15.10 21.47 -6.81
CA GLY A 115 -14.80 21.19 -8.21
C GLY A 115 -16.00 20.91 -9.11
N PRO A 116 -15.81 20.93 -10.45
CA PRO A 116 -16.87 20.79 -11.45
C PRO A 116 -17.24 19.33 -11.75
N GLY A 117 -16.41 18.36 -11.35
CA GLY A 117 -16.65 16.94 -11.60
C GLY A 117 -17.72 16.34 -10.69
N ALA A 118 -17.85 15.02 -10.75
CA ALA A 118 -18.78 14.28 -9.88
C ALA A 118 -18.43 14.48 -8.40
N ARG A 119 -19.44 14.51 -7.55
CA ARG A 119 -19.23 14.61 -6.09
C ARG A 119 -18.71 13.30 -5.48
N SER A 120 -18.93 12.19 -6.14
CA SER A 120 -18.46 10.88 -5.70
C SER A 120 -18.25 9.93 -6.86
N LEU A 121 -17.35 8.98 -6.65
CA LEU A 121 -17.17 7.80 -7.50
C LEU A 121 -16.86 6.58 -6.65
N THR A 122 -16.96 5.41 -7.25
CA THR A 122 -16.47 4.15 -6.67
C THR A 122 -15.29 3.61 -7.49
N GLU A 123 -14.43 2.86 -6.82
CA GLU A 123 -13.24 2.25 -7.39
C GLU A 123 -13.17 0.78 -6.98
N LEU A 124 -12.72 -0.06 -7.90
CA LEU A 124 -12.35 -1.45 -7.63
C LEU A 124 -10.90 -1.66 -8.06
N THR A 125 -10.05 -2.09 -7.11
CA THR A 125 -8.61 -2.31 -7.33
C THR A 125 -8.24 -3.76 -7.05
N LEU A 126 -7.40 -4.34 -7.90
CA LEU A 126 -6.71 -5.59 -7.67
C LEU A 126 -5.21 -5.32 -7.55
N VAL A 127 -4.63 -5.63 -6.39
CA VAL A 127 -3.22 -5.37 -6.10
C VAL A 127 -2.57 -6.55 -5.37
N PRO A 128 -1.48 -7.13 -5.89
CA PRO A 128 -0.63 -8.05 -5.16
C PRO A 128 0.25 -7.26 -4.18
N LYS A 129 -0.15 -7.21 -2.91
CA LYS A 129 0.63 -6.52 -1.86
C LYS A 129 1.81 -7.36 -1.44
N VAL A 130 3.00 -6.76 -1.43
CA VAL A 130 4.21 -7.36 -0.88
C VAL A 130 4.48 -6.73 0.48
N GLN A 131 4.68 -7.58 1.47
CA GLN A 131 4.91 -7.18 2.85
C GLN A 131 6.27 -7.70 3.32
N TYR A 132 7.13 -6.80 3.79
CA TYR A 132 8.38 -7.10 4.47
C TYR A 132 8.17 -6.97 5.97
N VAL A 133 8.22 -8.10 6.69
CA VAL A 133 7.87 -8.14 8.11
C VAL A 133 9.12 -8.39 8.95
N LEU A 134 9.31 -7.54 9.96
CA LEU A 134 10.32 -7.67 11.00
C LEU A 134 9.64 -8.03 12.32
N PRO A 135 9.68 -9.30 12.76
CA PRO A 135 9.24 -9.67 14.11
C PRO A 135 10.15 -9.05 15.17
N TYR A 136 9.58 -8.39 16.17
CA TYR A 136 10.34 -7.80 17.28
C TYR A 136 9.54 -7.88 18.59
N GLY A 137 9.94 -8.75 19.48
CA GLY A 137 9.22 -9.03 20.73
C GLY A 137 7.82 -9.60 20.44
N SER A 138 6.80 -8.98 21.01
CA SER A 138 5.39 -9.31 20.81
C SER A 138 4.74 -8.59 19.64
N LEU A 139 5.51 -7.84 18.85
CA LEU A 139 5.03 -7.05 17.73
C LEU A 139 5.71 -7.47 16.43
N ARG A 140 5.05 -7.17 15.33
CA ARG A 140 5.55 -7.36 13.96
C ARG A 140 5.45 -6.03 13.23
N TRP A 141 6.58 -5.46 12.90
CA TRP A 141 6.68 -4.24 12.11
C TRP A 141 6.74 -4.59 10.63
N ASP A 142 6.09 -3.82 9.80
CA ASP A 142 6.13 -4.09 8.37
C ASP A 142 6.21 -2.83 7.50
N VAL A 143 6.76 -3.07 6.30
CA VAL A 143 6.63 -2.18 5.14
C VAL A 143 5.85 -2.96 4.09
N THR A 144 4.80 -2.35 3.56
CA THR A 144 3.99 -2.91 2.48
C THR A 144 4.16 -2.07 1.22
N VAL A 145 4.33 -2.72 0.07
CA VAL A 145 4.33 -2.08 -1.24
C VAL A 145 3.40 -2.86 -2.18
N GLY A 146 2.85 -2.18 -3.17
CA GLY A 146 2.00 -2.82 -4.17
C GLY A 146 1.74 -1.92 -5.37
N VAL A 147 1.71 -2.52 -6.56
CA VAL A 147 1.21 -1.90 -7.79
C VAL A 147 0.11 -2.80 -8.33
N GLY A 148 -1.02 -2.20 -8.62
CA GLY A 148 -2.19 -2.92 -9.11
C GLY A 148 -2.95 -2.16 -10.18
N ILE A 149 -4.00 -2.79 -10.67
CA ILE A 149 -4.94 -2.21 -11.62
C ILE A 149 -6.19 -1.74 -10.89
N SER A 150 -6.75 -0.62 -11.35
CA SER A 150 -7.90 0.03 -10.73
C SER A 150 -8.92 0.42 -11.80
N LEU A 151 -10.19 0.20 -11.50
CA LEU A 151 -11.33 0.58 -12.33
C LEU A 151 -12.20 1.58 -11.57
N LEU A 152 -12.39 2.77 -12.15
CA LEU A 152 -13.22 3.82 -11.62
C LEU A 152 -14.62 3.79 -12.25
N SER A 153 -15.66 4.07 -11.47
CA SER A 153 -17.03 4.19 -11.99
C SER A 153 -17.25 5.46 -12.83
N LYS A 154 -16.38 6.47 -12.66
CA LYS A 154 -16.41 7.75 -13.40
C LYS A 154 -14.98 8.22 -13.66
N SER A 155 -14.80 8.96 -14.75
CA SER A 155 -13.50 9.55 -15.11
C SER A 155 -13.23 10.91 -14.47
N SER A 156 -14.17 11.47 -13.69
CA SER A 156 -13.95 12.74 -12.99
C SER A 156 -14.59 12.75 -11.61
N VAL A 157 -13.90 13.38 -10.64
CA VAL A 157 -14.40 13.65 -9.29
C VAL A 157 -13.73 14.92 -8.76
N GLY A 158 -14.53 15.86 -8.23
CA GLY A 158 -14.02 17.17 -7.83
C GLY A 158 -13.37 17.92 -9.00
N SER A 159 -12.15 18.38 -8.83
CA SER A 159 -11.33 18.97 -9.91
C SER A 159 -10.49 17.94 -10.66
N ARG A 160 -10.44 16.71 -10.21
CA ARG A 160 -9.61 15.64 -10.81
C ARG A 160 -10.30 15.04 -12.03
N ILE A 161 -9.73 15.28 -13.20
CA ILE A 161 -10.20 14.77 -14.49
C ILE A 161 -9.20 13.74 -15.00
N LYS A 162 -9.69 12.58 -15.37
CA LYS A 162 -8.92 11.48 -15.93
C LYS A 162 -9.48 11.14 -17.32
N SER A 163 -8.60 10.78 -18.24
CA SER A 163 -9.00 10.41 -19.61
C SER A 163 -9.65 9.03 -19.70
N THR A 164 -9.42 8.17 -18.72
CA THR A 164 -9.92 6.79 -18.71
C THR A 164 -10.41 6.39 -17.32
N ASN A 165 -11.34 5.44 -17.27
CA ASN A 165 -11.75 4.80 -16.01
C ASN A 165 -10.75 3.74 -15.55
N PHE A 166 -9.89 3.24 -16.46
CA PHE A 166 -8.79 2.33 -16.11
C PHE A 166 -7.62 3.13 -15.58
N GLN A 167 -7.13 2.77 -14.41
CA GLN A 167 -6.04 3.41 -13.71
C GLN A 167 -5.08 2.34 -13.15
N PHE A 168 -3.91 2.78 -12.71
CA PHE A 168 -3.02 2.01 -11.84
C PHE A 168 -3.11 2.57 -10.44
N SER A 169 -2.93 1.70 -9.46
CA SER A 169 -2.89 2.05 -8.04
C SER A 169 -1.56 1.59 -7.48
N ASP A 170 -0.74 2.55 -7.07
CA ASP A 170 0.57 2.30 -6.46
C ASP A 170 0.44 2.62 -4.98
N GLU A 171 0.89 1.72 -4.10
CA GLU A 171 0.83 1.98 -2.67
C GLU A 171 2.14 1.63 -1.94
N ILE A 172 2.41 2.40 -0.89
CA ILE A 172 3.41 2.10 0.13
C ILE A 172 2.78 2.33 1.49
N GLY A 173 3.03 1.41 2.42
CA GLY A 173 2.50 1.50 3.77
C GLY A 173 3.52 1.04 4.81
N PHE A 174 3.30 1.51 6.04
CA PHE A 174 4.05 1.10 7.22
C PHE A 174 3.05 0.67 8.27
N GLY A 175 3.34 -0.42 8.99
CA GLY A 175 2.41 -0.91 9.97
C GLY A 175 3.05 -1.67 11.10
N VAL A 176 2.21 -1.96 12.09
CA VAL A 176 2.52 -2.82 13.21
C VAL A 176 1.34 -3.74 13.46
N SER A 177 1.63 -5.01 13.70
CA SER A 177 0.63 -6.00 14.12
C SER A 177 1.06 -6.71 15.39
N ASP A 178 0.13 -7.40 16.03
CA ASP A 178 0.43 -8.32 17.11
C ASP A 178 1.24 -9.54 16.61
N ALA A 179 1.80 -10.31 17.53
CA ALA A 179 2.61 -11.48 17.19
C ALA A 179 1.83 -12.54 16.38
N ALA A 180 0.53 -12.62 16.57
CA ALA A 180 -0.36 -13.56 15.86
C ALA A 180 -0.80 -13.06 14.47
N ASP A 181 -0.39 -11.83 14.08
CA ASP A 181 -0.83 -11.14 12.86
C ASP A 181 -2.37 -11.00 12.78
N LYS A 182 -3.02 -10.89 13.94
CA LYS A 182 -4.48 -10.84 14.03
C LYS A 182 -5.02 -9.45 13.79
N LEU A 183 -4.38 -8.44 14.36
CA LEU A 183 -4.74 -7.04 14.22
C LEU A 183 -3.52 -6.24 13.77
N ARG A 184 -3.63 -5.51 12.67
CA ARG A 184 -2.61 -4.60 12.16
C ARG A 184 -3.17 -3.18 12.04
N ILE A 185 -2.40 -2.21 12.52
CA ILE A 185 -2.64 -0.78 12.31
C ILE A 185 -1.49 -0.23 11.48
N GLY A 186 -1.78 0.60 10.50
CA GLY A 186 -0.75 1.17 9.63
C GLY A 186 -1.14 2.50 9.02
N PHE A 187 -0.14 3.14 8.44
CA PHE A 187 -0.28 4.29 7.54
C PHE A 187 -0.09 3.80 6.12
N THR A 188 -0.87 4.33 5.18
CA THR A 188 -0.75 4.01 3.76
C THR A 188 -0.79 5.30 2.93
N TYR A 189 0.15 5.42 2.02
CA TYR A 189 0.11 6.33 0.87
C TYR A 189 -0.30 5.53 -0.36
N ARG A 190 -1.26 6.04 -1.13
CA ARG A 190 -1.75 5.41 -2.36
C ARG A 190 -1.88 6.44 -3.48
N HIS A 191 -1.15 6.23 -4.57
CA HIS A 191 -1.23 7.02 -5.80
C HIS A 191 -2.09 6.31 -6.83
N ILE A 192 -2.96 7.05 -7.52
CA ILE A 192 -3.84 6.51 -8.56
C ILE A 192 -3.75 7.38 -9.80
N SER A 193 -3.29 6.79 -10.89
CA SER A 193 -3.12 7.46 -12.18
C SER A 193 -3.14 6.45 -13.34
N ASN A 194 -3.25 6.93 -14.57
CA ASN A 194 -3.14 6.08 -15.76
C ASN A 194 -1.70 5.95 -16.31
N LEU A 195 -0.68 6.29 -15.52
CA LEU A 195 0.74 6.30 -15.91
C LEU A 195 1.07 7.14 -17.15
N GLY A 196 0.21 8.12 -17.48
CA GLY A 196 0.41 8.95 -18.67
C GLY A 196 0.02 8.30 -20.00
N ILE A 197 -0.67 7.15 -19.99
CA ILE A 197 -1.15 6.48 -21.22
C ILE A 197 -2.06 7.40 -22.03
N SER A 198 -2.81 8.27 -21.37
CA SER A 198 -3.73 9.22 -22.01
C SER A 198 -3.89 10.48 -21.15
N VAL A 199 -4.13 11.62 -21.79
CA VAL A 199 -4.36 12.91 -21.11
C VAL A 199 -5.83 13.36 -21.27
N PRO A 200 -6.38 14.06 -20.29
CA PRO A 200 -5.81 14.47 -19.00
C PRO A 200 -5.60 13.31 -18.04
N ASN A 201 -4.55 13.41 -17.21
CA ASN A 201 -4.24 12.42 -16.17
C ASN A 201 -3.92 13.12 -14.84
N ASN A 202 -4.93 13.67 -14.20
CA ASN A 202 -4.76 14.26 -12.88
C ASN A 202 -4.68 13.12 -11.84
N GLY A 203 -3.46 12.78 -11.42
CA GLY A 203 -3.21 11.80 -10.35
C GLY A 203 -3.93 12.18 -9.06
N VAL A 204 -4.15 11.20 -8.19
CA VAL A 204 -4.69 11.40 -6.84
C VAL A 204 -3.79 10.69 -5.84
N ASP A 205 -3.47 11.38 -4.75
CA ASP A 205 -2.54 10.94 -3.71
C ASP A 205 -3.25 10.82 -2.36
N PHE A 206 -3.83 9.66 -2.08
CA PHE A 206 -4.46 9.42 -0.78
C PHE A 206 -3.43 9.06 0.28
N ARG A 207 -3.52 9.74 1.43
CA ARG A 207 -2.75 9.46 2.65
C ARG A 207 -3.73 9.15 3.77
N GLY A 208 -3.50 8.06 4.50
CA GLY A 208 -4.44 7.70 5.55
C GLY A 208 -4.04 6.51 6.39
N LEU A 209 -4.96 6.11 7.25
CA LEU A 209 -4.77 5.00 8.17
C LEU A 209 -5.43 3.73 7.63
N THR A 210 -4.81 2.61 7.92
CA THR A 210 -5.33 1.28 7.60
C THR A 210 -5.43 0.45 8.88
N LEU A 211 -6.58 -0.17 9.07
CA LEU A 211 -6.81 -1.20 10.07
C LEU A 211 -7.06 -2.51 9.34
N THR A 212 -6.29 -3.56 9.64
CA THR A 212 -6.46 -4.89 9.05
C THR A 212 -6.72 -5.91 10.14
N TYR A 213 -7.68 -6.78 9.90
CA TYR A 213 -8.05 -7.87 10.81
C TYR A 213 -8.01 -9.21 10.07
N LYS A 214 -7.40 -10.22 10.70
CA LYS A 214 -7.38 -11.61 10.24
C LYS A 214 -8.67 -12.31 10.67
N LEU A 215 -9.39 -12.87 9.70
CA LEU A 215 -10.69 -13.53 9.87
C LEU A 215 -10.55 -14.99 10.28
#